data_f2801f5542fe1fbe2ee0c6bc2fdc68c8
#
_entry.id   f2801f5542fe1fbe2ee0c6bc2fdc68c8
#
_cell.length_a   1.000
_cell.length_b   1.000
_cell.length_c   1.000
_cell.angle_alpha   90.00
_cell.angle_beta   90.00
_cell.angle_gamma   90.00
#
_symmetry.space_group_name_H-M   'P 1'
#
loop_
_entity.id
_entity.type
_entity.pdbx_description
1 polymer ?
#
loop_
_entity_poly.entity_id
_entity_poly.type
_entity_poly.pdbx_seq_one_letter_code
_entity_poly.pdbx_strand_id
1 'polypeptide(L)'
;MVSKLASPGVFVQERDFTRGGIDPSFLNFGAFAGVFEKGPIGTPTLVTTEAQLIDLFGTPNDNNAEYWYTVSNFLEYGGVCYVVRIEDASQLNAITGGGSAELIKSAEHWENTVSSGAGAYNFAARTAGTWGNSLGVAVVDYGADQTLTLDAGSYTFAKGDTVANVAEVVVDDTTEFAAGETVYEATTTNVKGTVTSVNATNKTIRVSLAAGQSIAVGDGIAETASAAADATVSAVTVNTLYVYNWDSATKKLDVISDSYPGSKIIVGDKFLDTAGSPATATVSGVADWWDLQTVYAGKWWYTIAGKPGTSQYAADKNAKYDEMHVVVYDSDGGVTGTPGTILETFANVSKIAGAKTPQGEANYFVDVIQNNSGYVYAKSTTYTVTDISGLIATPGSGTDTNGQIGSTDAGTAGSILRYDLLGSAGMTFASGADDNQPSLGEISTAYDEFDDVETIDVDFIIQGPG
;
A
#
# COMPACT_ATOMS: atom_id res chain seq x y z
N MET A 1 13.64 48.05 23.96
CA MET A 1 12.28 48.58 24.28
C MET A 1 12.05 49.79 23.38
N VAL A 2 11.27 49.65 22.33
CA VAL A 2 10.93 50.79 21.44
C VAL A 2 9.84 51.60 22.14
N SER A 3 10.15 52.82 22.54
CA SER A 3 9.16 53.75 23.11
C SER A 3 8.22 54.21 22.00
N LYS A 4 6.92 53.94 22.15
CA LYS A 4 5.90 54.50 21.26
C LYS A 4 5.82 56.00 21.48
N LEU A 5 6.13 56.79 20.45
CA LEU A 5 5.88 58.24 20.46
C LEU A 5 4.36 58.48 20.42
N ALA A 6 3.85 59.24 21.37
CA ALA A 6 2.44 59.57 21.51
C ALA A 6 1.96 60.73 20.59
N SER A 7 2.84 61.31 19.79
CA SER A 7 2.53 62.39 18.83
C SER A 7 3.44 62.33 17.61
N PRO A 8 3.05 62.92 16.48
CA PRO A 8 3.90 62.92 15.29
C PRO A 8 5.23 63.60 15.58
N GLY A 9 6.32 62.90 15.44
CA GLY A 9 7.67 63.42 15.63
C GLY A 9 8.65 62.69 14.73
N VAL A 10 9.76 63.34 14.42
CA VAL A 10 10.85 62.72 13.68
C VAL A 10 11.72 61.94 14.66
N PHE A 11 11.83 60.63 14.46
CA PHE A 11 12.78 59.81 15.20
C PHE A 11 14.05 59.70 14.39
N VAL A 12 15.14 60.25 14.87
CA VAL A 12 16.47 60.11 14.27
C VAL A 12 17.22 59.04 15.06
N GLN A 13 17.52 57.94 14.45
CA GLN A 13 18.39 56.92 15.01
C GLN A 13 19.78 57.06 14.37
N GLU A 14 20.76 57.45 15.15
CA GLU A 14 22.15 57.46 14.72
C GLU A 14 22.69 56.03 14.76
N ARG A 15 23.10 55.49 13.64
CA ARG A 15 23.87 54.25 13.54
C ARG A 15 25.33 54.62 13.33
N ASP A 16 26.15 54.23 14.26
CA ASP A 16 27.60 54.36 14.15
C ASP A 16 28.16 53.22 13.29
N PHE A 17 28.51 53.55 12.05
CA PHE A 17 29.17 52.61 11.10
C PHE A 17 30.69 52.57 11.24
N THR A 18 31.29 53.27 12.22
CA THR A 18 32.75 53.43 12.37
C THR A 18 33.40 52.35 13.21
N ARG A 19 32.66 51.48 13.86
CA ARG A 19 33.21 50.28 14.49
C ARG A 19 33.07 49.10 13.56
N GLY A 20 34.19 48.69 12.97
CA GLY A 20 34.32 47.43 12.23
C GLY A 20 34.17 46.16 13.10
N GLY A 21 33.06 46.12 13.84
CA GLY A 21 32.58 44.88 14.44
C GLY A 21 31.57 44.30 13.45
N ILE A 22 31.86 43.14 12.92
CA ILE A 22 30.91 42.36 12.20
C ILE A 22 29.69 42.21 13.11
N ASP A 23 28.56 42.82 12.71
CA ASP A 23 27.29 42.57 13.36
C ASP A 23 26.94 41.11 13.16
N PRO A 24 26.89 40.25 14.19
CA PRO A 24 26.59 38.83 14.03
C PRO A 24 25.19 38.55 13.51
N SER A 25 24.43 39.58 13.19
CA SER A 25 23.09 39.46 12.58
C SER A 25 23.12 39.51 11.05
N PHE A 26 24.25 39.76 10.40
CA PHE A 26 24.37 39.61 8.96
C PHE A 26 24.66 38.13 8.62
N LEU A 27 23.63 37.37 8.34
CA LEU A 27 23.75 36.11 7.62
C LEU A 27 24.22 36.48 6.22
N ASN A 28 25.33 35.87 5.75
CA ASN A 28 25.79 36.01 4.38
C ASN A 28 24.98 35.02 3.52
N PHE A 29 24.11 35.55 2.68
CA PHE A 29 23.32 34.71 1.76
C PHE A 29 24.10 34.50 0.46
N GLY A 30 24.44 33.25 0.19
CA GLY A 30 25.05 32.83 -1.06
C GLY A 30 24.00 32.27 -2.02
N ALA A 31 24.24 32.40 -3.32
CA ALA A 31 23.50 31.69 -4.36
C ALA A 31 24.43 30.73 -5.10
N PHE A 32 24.02 29.52 -5.30
CA PHE A 32 24.78 28.48 -5.97
C PHE A 32 23.92 27.60 -6.86
N ALA A 33 24.31 27.42 -8.12
CA ALA A 33 23.70 26.46 -9.02
C ALA A 33 24.70 25.32 -9.29
N GLY A 34 24.24 24.07 -9.17
CA GLY A 34 25.14 22.90 -9.33
C GLY A 34 24.44 21.60 -9.57
N VAL A 35 25.27 20.58 -9.78
CA VAL A 35 24.86 19.19 -9.93
C VAL A 35 24.81 18.51 -8.57
N PHE A 36 23.70 17.82 -8.27
CA PHE A 36 23.50 17.11 -7.02
C PHE A 36 22.82 15.76 -7.27
N GLU A 37 22.99 14.83 -6.33
CA GLU A 37 22.46 13.46 -6.41
C GLU A 37 20.92 13.44 -6.44
N LYS A 38 20.29 14.30 -5.65
CA LYS A 38 18.84 14.41 -5.52
C LYS A 38 18.45 15.88 -5.27
N GLY A 39 17.17 16.15 -5.04
CA GLY A 39 16.68 17.48 -4.71
C GLY A 39 15.82 18.11 -5.80
N PRO A 40 15.12 19.21 -5.46
CA PRO A 40 14.28 19.93 -6.41
C PRO A 40 15.11 20.57 -7.51
N ILE A 41 14.59 20.54 -8.73
CA ILE A 41 15.25 21.05 -9.92
C ILE A 41 14.70 22.43 -10.25
N GLY A 42 15.57 23.38 -10.61
CA GLY A 42 15.17 24.73 -11.02
C GLY A 42 14.41 25.48 -9.95
N THR A 43 14.64 25.18 -8.66
CA THR A 43 13.94 25.83 -7.55
C THR A 43 14.95 26.23 -6.48
N PRO A 44 15.11 27.55 -6.21
CA PRO A 44 16.02 28.02 -5.17
C PRO A 44 15.60 27.49 -3.80
N THR A 45 16.46 26.72 -3.19
CA THR A 45 16.20 26.06 -1.90
C THR A 45 17.20 26.55 -0.86
N LEU A 46 16.70 27.10 0.25
CA LEU A 46 17.57 27.62 1.31
C LEU A 46 18.16 26.47 2.13
N VAL A 47 19.48 26.45 2.22
CA VAL A 47 20.28 25.51 3.01
C VAL A 47 21.08 26.28 4.04
N THR A 48 20.95 25.91 5.31
CA THR A 48 21.61 26.59 6.43
C THR A 48 22.66 25.73 7.12
N THR A 49 22.65 24.43 6.89
CA THR A 49 23.58 23.47 7.50
C THR A 49 23.95 22.36 6.53
N GLU A 50 25.11 21.75 6.74
CA GLU A 50 25.55 20.57 5.97
C GLU A 50 24.58 19.40 6.11
N ALA A 51 23.96 19.21 7.28
CA ALA A 51 22.94 18.17 7.48
C ALA A 51 21.73 18.38 6.57
N GLN A 52 21.27 19.64 6.40
CA GLN A 52 20.21 19.97 5.45
C GLN A 52 20.66 19.76 4.00
N LEU A 53 21.94 20.04 3.67
CA LEU A 53 22.48 19.79 2.34
C LEU A 53 22.41 18.29 2.00
N ILE A 54 22.80 17.44 2.94
CA ILE A 54 22.70 15.98 2.79
C ILE A 54 21.24 15.53 2.62
N ASP A 55 20.36 16.02 3.47
CA ASP A 55 18.94 15.64 3.43
C ASP A 55 18.27 16.02 2.11
N LEU A 56 18.51 17.24 1.63
CA LEU A 56 17.85 17.79 0.45
C LEU A 56 18.50 17.38 -0.86
N PHE A 57 19.83 17.39 -0.90
CA PHE A 57 20.61 17.25 -2.13
C PHE A 57 21.49 16.00 -2.21
N GLY A 58 21.50 15.18 -1.16
CA GLY A 58 22.26 13.93 -1.11
C GLY A 58 23.69 14.10 -0.67
N THR A 59 24.47 13.07 -0.89
CA THR A 59 25.88 12.97 -0.49
C THR A 59 26.83 13.29 -1.65
N PRO A 60 28.09 13.72 -1.36
CA PRO A 60 29.08 13.89 -2.41
C PRO A 60 29.46 12.53 -3.02
N ASN A 61 29.56 12.49 -4.33
CA ASN A 61 30.05 11.36 -5.11
C ASN A 61 31.02 11.82 -6.19
N ASP A 62 31.57 10.91 -6.98
CA ASP A 62 32.59 11.21 -7.99
C ASP A 62 32.14 12.23 -9.06
N ASN A 63 30.84 12.40 -9.25
CA ASN A 63 30.28 13.29 -10.28
C ASN A 63 29.90 14.67 -9.74
N ASN A 64 29.58 14.79 -8.45
CA ASN A 64 29.08 16.04 -7.87
C ASN A 64 29.95 16.62 -6.76
N ALA A 65 31.08 15.97 -6.41
CA ALA A 65 31.91 16.33 -5.25
C ALA A 65 32.35 17.80 -5.28
N GLU A 66 32.76 18.34 -6.42
CA GLU A 66 33.21 19.72 -6.52
C GLU A 66 32.08 20.73 -6.25
N TYR A 67 30.87 20.46 -6.75
CA TYR A 67 29.68 21.25 -6.49
C TYR A 67 29.27 21.16 -5.01
N TRP A 68 29.22 19.94 -4.50
CA TRP A 68 28.78 19.65 -3.15
C TRP A 68 29.69 20.29 -2.09
N TYR A 69 31.02 20.09 -2.22
CA TYR A 69 31.99 20.66 -1.28
C TYR A 69 32.07 22.19 -1.38
N THR A 70 31.76 22.78 -2.52
CA THR A 70 31.67 24.23 -2.66
C THR A 70 30.61 24.80 -1.74
N VAL A 71 29.41 24.22 -1.71
CA VAL A 71 28.32 24.62 -0.81
C VAL A 71 28.66 24.30 0.65
N SER A 72 29.15 23.07 0.93
CA SER A 72 29.50 22.66 2.29
C SER A 72 30.54 23.58 2.92
N ASN A 73 31.59 23.93 2.20
CA ASN A 73 32.62 24.87 2.68
C ASN A 73 32.03 26.26 2.95
N PHE A 74 31.12 26.76 2.11
CA PHE A 74 30.49 28.05 2.34
C PHE A 74 29.64 28.05 3.62
N LEU A 75 28.90 26.97 3.86
CA LEU A 75 28.09 26.79 5.08
C LEU A 75 28.98 26.69 6.33
N GLU A 76 30.14 26.02 6.24
CA GLU A 76 31.10 25.91 7.36
C GLU A 76 31.65 27.26 7.83
N TYR A 77 31.79 28.22 6.91
CA TYR A 77 32.19 29.60 7.25
C TYR A 77 31.05 30.47 7.81
N GLY A 78 29.89 29.85 8.11
CA GLY A 78 28.76 30.53 8.75
C GLY A 78 27.84 31.25 7.77
N GLY A 79 27.93 30.96 6.47
CA GLY A 79 27.00 31.42 5.45
C GLY A 79 25.71 30.59 5.42
N VAL A 80 24.70 31.13 4.76
CA VAL A 80 23.52 30.40 4.30
C VAL A 80 23.46 30.45 2.79
N CYS A 81 23.04 29.37 2.14
CA CYS A 81 23.09 29.29 0.69
C CYS A 81 21.74 28.93 0.10
N TYR A 82 21.29 29.71 -0.88
CA TYR A 82 20.26 29.26 -1.80
C TYR A 82 20.90 28.36 -2.85
N VAL A 83 20.46 27.13 -2.91
CA VAL A 83 20.97 26.12 -3.84
C VAL A 83 19.92 25.81 -4.89
N VAL A 84 20.32 25.84 -6.15
CA VAL A 84 19.50 25.39 -7.30
C VAL A 84 20.17 24.16 -7.91
N ARG A 85 19.43 23.07 -8.03
CA ARG A 85 19.86 21.93 -8.83
C ARG A 85 19.62 22.24 -10.31
N ILE A 86 20.67 22.13 -11.11
CA ILE A 86 20.60 22.41 -12.55
C ILE A 86 19.67 21.42 -13.22
N GLU A 87 18.79 21.93 -14.11
CA GLU A 87 17.90 21.14 -14.94
C GLU A 87 18.58 20.67 -16.21
N ASP A 88 18.41 19.40 -16.55
CA ASP A 88 18.72 18.84 -17.87
C ASP A 88 17.63 17.88 -18.32
N ALA A 89 17.38 17.85 -19.63
CA ALA A 89 16.35 17.01 -20.22
C ALA A 89 16.61 15.50 -20.13
N SER A 90 17.85 15.09 -19.80
CA SER A 90 18.21 13.68 -19.60
C SER A 90 17.96 13.18 -18.18
N GLN A 91 17.70 14.09 -17.25
CA GLN A 91 17.32 13.73 -15.87
C GLN A 91 15.92 13.14 -15.82
N LEU A 92 15.74 12.01 -15.15
CA LEU A 92 14.46 11.33 -15.03
C LEU A 92 14.23 10.86 -13.60
N ASN A 93 12.98 10.93 -13.15
CA ASN A 93 12.58 10.33 -11.88
C ASN A 93 12.42 8.81 -12.08
N ALA A 94 12.92 8.04 -11.13
CA ALA A 94 12.70 6.61 -11.10
C ALA A 94 11.20 6.31 -10.88
N ILE A 95 10.69 5.28 -11.54
CA ILE A 95 9.28 4.90 -11.51
C ILE A 95 9.11 3.41 -11.24
N THR A 96 7.94 3.01 -10.74
CA THR A 96 7.53 1.60 -10.64
C THR A 96 6.85 1.14 -11.93
N GLY A 97 7.05 -0.15 -12.29
CA GLY A 97 6.47 -0.71 -13.51
C GLY A 97 7.24 -0.35 -14.78
N GLY A 98 6.76 -0.80 -15.92
CA GLY A 98 7.45 -0.68 -17.22
C GLY A 98 7.09 0.56 -18.04
N GLY A 99 6.62 1.63 -17.43
CA GLY A 99 6.23 2.87 -18.12
C GLY A 99 7.40 3.72 -18.60
N SER A 100 7.10 4.87 -19.20
CA SER A 100 8.10 5.87 -19.54
C SER A 100 8.34 6.78 -18.34
N ALA A 101 9.58 6.82 -17.87
CA ALA A 101 10.00 7.79 -16.86
C ALA A 101 9.95 9.22 -17.42
N GLU A 102 9.63 10.17 -16.56
CA GLU A 102 9.56 11.58 -16.91
C GLU A 102 10.23 12.44 -15.85
N LEU A 103 10.59 13.67 -16.17
CA LEU A 103 11.21 14.60 -15.23
C LEU A 103 10.13 15.26 -14.37
N ILE A 104 10.21 15.04 -13.06
CA ILE A 104 9.37 15.71 -12.05
C ILE A 104 10.27 16.72 -11.33
N LYS A 105 10.09 18.00 -11.63
CA LYS A 105 10.98 19.05 -11.14
C LYS A 105 10.72 19.40 -9.66
N SER A 106 9.43 19.47 -9.28
CA SER A 106 8.97 19.88 -7.96
C SER A 106 7.63 19.26 -7.60
N ALA A 107 7.18 19.42 -6.36
CA ALA A 107 5.85 19.01 -5.93
C ALA A 107 4.74 19.74 -6.72
N GLU A 108 4.93 21.01 -7.03
CA GLU A 108 3.98 21.81 -7.83
C GLU A 108 3.91 21.28 -9.27
N HIS A 109 5.05 20.94 -9.88
CA HIS A 109 5.09 20.33 -11.22
C HIS A 109 4.37 18.98 -11.23
N TRP A 110 4.53 18.17 -10.17
CA TRP A 110 3.78 16.93 -10.00
C TRP A 110 2.27 17.19 -9.99
N GLU A 111 1.79 18.07 -9.13
CA GLU A 111 0.36 18.34 -8.96
C GLU A 111 -0.30 18.88 -10.22
N ASN A 112 0.34 19.85 -10.87
CA ASN A 112 -0.25 20.58 -11.98
C ASN A 112 -0.10 19.89 -13.35
N THR A 113 0.89 19.01 -13.51
CA THR A 113 1.25 18.46 -14.81
C THR A 113 1.32 16.95 -14.85
N VAL A 114 2.10 16.34 -13.94
CA VAL A 114 2.50 14.94 -14.05
C VAL A 114 1.47 13.98 -13.45
N SER A 115 0.85 14.35 -12.33
CA SER A 115 -0.11 13.51 -11.60
C SER A 115 -1.30 13.06 -12.44
N SER A 116 -1.76 13.93 -13.35
CA SER A 116 -2.87 13.68 -14.30
C SER A 116 -2.40 13.18 -15.66
N GLY A 117 -1.10 13.12 -15.92
CA GLY A 117 -0.51 12.71 -17.18
C GLY A 117 -0.66 11.22 -17.48
N ALA A 118 -0.39 10.85 -18.76
CA ALA A 118 -0.56 9.49 -19.28
C ALA A 118 0.55 8.50 -18.84
N GLY A 119 1.46 8.89 -17.94
CA GLY A 119 2.56 8.03 -17.50
C GLY A 119 2.04 6.73 -16.86
N ALA A 120 2.57 5.63 -17.35
CA ALA A 120 2.10 4.30 -17.05
C ALA A 120 2.84 3.68 -15.85
N TYR A 121 2.72 4.30 -14.69
CA TYR A 121 3.34 3.86 -13.43
C TYR A 121 2.45 4.25 -12.24
N ASN A 122 2.63 3.55 -11.09
CA ASN A 122 1.84 3.85 -9.87
C ASN A 122 2.58 4.76 -8.91
N PHE A 123 3.89 4.63 -8.83
CA PHE A 123 4.74 5.44 -7.96
C PHE A 123 5.92 6.00 -8.76
N ALA A 124 6.31 7.22 -8.44
CA ALA A 124 7.52 7.86 -8.93
C ALA A 124 8.38 8.34 -7.76
N ALA A 125 9.70 8.30 -7.90
CA ALA A 125 10.60 8.90 -6.92
C ALA A 125 10.37 10.41 -6.84
N ARG A 126 10.51 10.99 -5.66
CA ARG A 126 10.18 12.39 -5.42
C ARG A 126 11.09 13.37 -6.16
N THR A 127 12.32 12.97 -6.41
CA THR A 127 13.29 13.76 -7.15
C THR A 127 13.97 12.91 -8.22
N ALA A 128 14.39 13.55 -9.31
CA ALA A 128 15.11 12.88 -10.39
C ALA A 128 16.49 12.38 -9.93
N GLY A 129 16.94 11.32 -10.56
CA GLY A 129 18.26 10.74 -10.35
C GLY A 129 18.27 9.24 -10.23
N THR A 130 19.46 8.66 -10.38
CA THR A 130 19.69 7.22 -10.27
C THR A 130 19.50 6.70 -8.84
N TRP A 131 19.60 7.55 -7.82
CA TRP A 131 19.34 7.21 -6.42
C TRP A 131 17.94 6.60 -6.22
N GLY A 132 16.95 7.09 -6.99
CA GLY A 132 15.60 6.59 -6.93
C GLY A 132 15.43 5.15 -7.38
N ASN A 133 16.37 4.59 -8.16
CA ASN A 133 16.34 3.19 -8.59
C ASN A 133 16.54 2.21 -7.41
N SER A 134 17.09 2.69 -6.30
CA SER A 134 17.26 1.92 -5.07
C SER A 134 16.00 1.87 -4.20
N LEU A 135 14.95 2.59 -4.57
CA LEU A 135 13.69 2.56 -3.84
C LEU A 135 12.87 1.31 -4.19
N GLY A 136 12.06 0.89 -3.22
CA GLY A 136 11.01 -0.09 -3.40
C GLY A 136 9.74 0.34 -2.69
N VAL A 137 8.59 -0.07 -3.20
CA VAL A 137 7.29 0.08 -2.54
C VAL A 137 6.65 -1.28 -2.40
N ALA A 138 6.21 -1.60 -1.19
CA ALA A 138 5.38 -2.74 -0.92
C ALA A 138 3.99 -2.29 -0.48
N VAL A 139 2.98 -2.97 -0.98
CA VAL A 139 1.59 -2.71 -0.64
C VAL A 139 0.92 -3.99 -0.19
N VAL A 140 -0.05 -3.88 0.71
CA VAL A 140 -0.91 -5.00 1.11
C VAL A 140 -2.28 -4.48 1.45
N ASP A 141 -3.28 -5.23 1.05
CA ASP A 141 -4.67 -5.01 1.47
C ASP A 141 -5.25 -6.27 2.13
N TYR A 142 -6.57 -6.37 2.24
CA TYR A 142 -7.22 -7.45 2.95
C TYR A 142 -6.86 -8.85 2.43
N GLY A 143 -6.73 -9.07 1.14
CA GLY A 143 -6.41 -10.36 0.51
C GLY A 143 -7.37 -11.50 0.87
N ALA A 144 -7.00 -12.34 1.83
CA ALA A 144 -7.79 -13.51 2.23
C ALA A 144 -7.93 -13.62 3.76
N ASP A 145 -8.82 -14.51 4.23
CA ASP A 145 -9.01 -14.79 5.66
C ASP A 145 -8.10 -15.90 6.14
N GLN A 146 -8.07 -17.00 5.41
CA GLN A 146 -7.33 -18.20 5.76
C GLN A 146 -6.54 -18.71 4.56
N THR A 147 -5.36 -19.29 4.84
CA THR A 147 -4.61 -20.13 3.92
C THR A 147 -4.81 -21.58 4.33
N LEU A 148 -5.44 -22.37 3.48
CA LEU A 148 -5.68 -23.79 3.66
C LEU A 148 -4.61 -24.58 2.95
N THR A 149 -3.99 -25.53 3.65
CA THR A 149 -3.15 -26.54 3.01
C THR A 149 -4.01 -27.77 2.72
N LEU A 150 -4.07 -28.16 1.47
CA LEU A 150 -4.84 -29.32 1.05
C LEU A 150 -3.99 -30.60 1.06
N ASP A 151 -4.64 -31.75 1.02
CA ASP A 151 -3.96 -33.04 0.85
C ASP A 151 -3.29 -33.17 -0.54
N ALA A 152 -2.58 -34.26 -0.78
CA ALA A 152 -1.73 -34.42 -1.96
C ALA A 152 -2.51 -34.70 -3.28
N GLY A 153 -3.81 -34.47 -3.30
CA GLY A 153 -4.65 -34.61 -4.49
C GLY A 153 -4.32 -33.61 -5.62
N SER A 154 -4.93 -33.82 -6.77
CA SER A 154 -4.91 -32.89 -7.90
C SER A 154 -6.24 -32.12 -7.91
N TYR A 155 -6.19 -30.81 -7.73
CA TYR A 155 -7.36 -29.97 -7.63
C TYR A 155 -7.28 -28.82 -8.63
N THR A 156 -8.45 -28.32 -9.03
CA THR A 156 -8.61 -27.17 -9.91
C THR A 156 -9.43 -26.11 -9.20
N PHE A 157 -8.83 -24.94 -8.99
CA PHE A 157 -9.50 -23.77 -8.45
C PHE A 157 -9.08 -22.54 -9.25
N ALA A 158 -10.01 -21.63 -9.48
CA ALA A 158 -9.74 -20.31 -10.06
C ALA A 158 -10.11 -19.22 -9.09
N LYS A 159 -9.43 -18.07 -9.17
CA LYS A 159 -9.80 -16.88 -8.38
C LYS A 159 -11.26 -16.50 -8.65
N GLY A 160 -12.02 -16.28 -7.60
CA GLY A 160 -13.45 -15.98 -7.66
C GLY A 160 -14.36 -17.18 -7.61
N ASP A 161 -13.83 -18.41 -7.73
CA ASP A 161 -14.66 -19.62 -7.57
C ASP A 161 -15.28 -19.64 -6.17
N THR A 162 -16.53 -20.10 -6.13
CA THR A 162 -17.20 -20.41 -4.88
C THR A 162 -16.97 -21.87 -4.56
N VAL A 163 -16.27 -22.13 -3.47
CA VAL A 163 -16.15 -23.49 -2.92
C VAL A 163 -17.02 -23.55 -1.68
N ALA A 164 -18.09 -24.33 -1.78
CA ALA A 164 -18.94 -24.60 -0.65
C ALA A 164 -18.47 -25.95 -0.07
N ASN A 165 -18.71 -26.36 1.11
CA ASN A 165 -19.86 -26.15 1.93
C ASN A 165 -19.58 -26.88 3.23
N VAL A 166 -19.03 -26.20 4.18
CA VAL A 166 -19.02 -26.76 5.52
C VAL A 166 -20.18 -26.13 6.27
N ALA A 167 -21.12 -26.95 6.67
CA ALA A 167 -22.23 -26.53 7.53
C ALA A 167 -21.89 -26.82 8.99
N GLU A 168 -22.00 -25.81 9.83
CA GLU A 168 -22.06 -25.98 11.29
C GLU A 168 -23.52 -26.10 11.68
N VAL A 169 -23.87 -27.27 12.20
CA VAL A 169 -25.27 -27.68 12.45
C VAL A 169 -25.44 -27.89 13.94
N VAL A 170 -26.36 -27.15 14.56
CA VAL A 170 -26.77 -27.35 15.95
C VAL A 170 -27.91 -28.36 15.96
N VAL A 171 -27.74 -29.41 16.72
CA VAL A 171 -28.70 -30.52 16.82
C VAL A 171 -29.15 -30.75 18.27
N ASP A 172 -30.25 -31.46 18.45
CA ASP A 172 -30.76 -31.84 19.77
C ASP A 172 -29.91 -32.98 20.39
N ASP A 173 -29.34 -33.86 19.59
CA ASP A 173 -28.47 -34.94 20.03
C ASP A 173 -27.25 -35.12 19.09
N THR A 174 -26.09 -35.43 19.66
CA THR A 174 -24.84 -35.68 18.94
C THR A 174 -24.26 -37.08 19.20
N THR A 175 -24.92 -37.90 19.98
CA THR A 175 -24.37 -39.17 20.51
C THR A 175 -24.08 -40.21 19.43
N GLU A 176 -24.86 -40.18 18.36
CA GLU A 176 -24.74 -41.14 17.24
C GLU A 176 -23.81 -40.65 16.14
N PHE A 177 -23.22 -39.46 16.24
CA PHE A 177 -22.35 -38.91 15.20
C PHE A 177 -20.90 -38.90 15.62
N ALA A 178 -20.03 -39.37 14.71
CA ALA A 178 -18.59 -39.27 14.88
C ALA A 178 -17.89 -38.72 13.60
N ALA A 179 -16.68 -38.15 13.76
CA ALA A 179 -15.93 -37.62 12.64
C ALA A 179 -15.59 -38.71 11.63
N GLY A 180 -15.85 -38.42 10.35
CA GLY A 180 -15.67 -39.37 9.22
C GLY A 180 -16.93 -40.10 8.81
N GLU A 181 -18.00 -40.02 9.57
CA GLU A 181 -19.27 -40.69 9.25
C GLU A 181 -20.09 -39.91 8.22
N THR A 182 -20.93 -40.66 7.50
CA THR A 182 -21.85 -40.11 6.50
C THR A 182 -23.14 -39.63 7.18
N VAL A 183 -23.57 -38.44 6.84
CA VAL A 183 -24.86 -37.93 7.28
C VAL A 183 -25.90 -38.14 6.18
N TYR A 184 -27.00 -38.74 6.53
CA TYR A 184 -28.17 -38.95 5.68
C TYR A 184 -29.33 -38.08 6.07
N GLU A 185 -30.19 -37.77 5.13
CA GLU A 185 -31.53 -37.29 5.43
C GLU A 185 -32.35 -38.44 6.04
N ALA A 186 -32.93 -38.22 7.17
CA ALA A 186 -33.67 -39.25 7.91
C ALA A 186 -34.74 -39.93 7.03
N THR A 187 -34.93 -41.25 7.20
CA THR A 187 -35.85 -42.08 6.45
C THR A 187 -35.57 -42.21 4.95
N THR A 188 -34.46 -41.69 4.47
CA THR A 188 -34.04 -41.77 3.05
C THR A 188 -32.63 -42.35 2.88
N THR A 189 -32.22 -42.56 1.64
CA THR A 189 -30.84 -42.90 1.29
C THR A 189 -30.06 -41.71 0.81
N ASN A 190 -30.62 -40.51 0.95
CA ASN A 190 -30.01 -39.27 0.46
C ASN A 190 -28.86 -38.85 1.38
N VAL A 191 -27.64 -38.85 0.84
CA VAL A 191 -26.42 -38.41 1.55
C VAL A 191 -26.40 -36.92 1.60
N LYS A 192 -26.43 -36.36 2.79
CA LYS A 192 -26.28 -34.90 3.02
C LYS A 192 -24.80 -34.47 3.05
N GLY A 193 -23.90 -35.32 3.54
CA GLY A 193 -22.48 -35.00 3.65
C GLY A 193 -21.71 -35.96 4.54
N THR A 194 -20.55 -35.49 5.02
CA THR A 194 -19.69 -36.23 5.95
C THR A 194 -19.41 -35.38 7.17
N VAL A 195 -19.51 -35.98 8.37
CA VAL A 195 -19.14 -35.30 9.63
C VAL A 195 -17.63 -35.06 9.64
N THR A 196 -17.22 -33.83 9.88
CA THR A 196 -15.80 -33.47 10.03
C THR A 196 -15.40 -33.29 11.49
N SER A 197 -16.32 -32.85 12.34
CA SER A 197 -16.12 -32.79 13.77
C SER A 197 -17.45 -32.80 14.54
N VAL A 198 -17.40 -33.19 15.81
CA VAL A 198 -18.52 -33.21 16.74
C VAL A 198 -18.14 -32.45 18.01
N ASN A 199 -18.98 -31.55 18.44
CA ASN A 199 -18.87 -30.86 19.73
C ASN A 199 -20.10 -31.18 20.60
N ALA A 200 -19.96 -32.16 21.43
CA ALA A 200 -21.04 -32.63 22.31
C ALA A 200 -21.47 -31.57 23.34
N THR A 201 -20.54 -30.69 23.78
CA THR A 201 -20.85 -29.64 24.76
C THR A 201 -21.81 -28.61 24.22
N ASN A 202 -21.61 -28.19 22.96
CA ASN A 202 -22.45 -27.21 22.30
C ASN A 202 -23.54 -27.84 21.45
N LYS A 203 -23.61 -29.16 21.42
CA LYS A 203 -24.51 -29.95 20.56
C LYS A 203 -24.38 -29.56 19.07
N THR A 204 -23.16 -29.44 18.59
CA THR A 204 -22.87 -28.99 17.25
C THR A 204 -22.14 -30.10 16.48
N ILE A 205 -22.59 -30.41 15.27
CA ILE A 205 -21.85 -31.20 14.31
C ILE A 205 -21.41 -30.33 13.13
N ARG A 206 -20.22 -30.59 12.62
CA ARG A 206 -19.70 -29.93 11.47
C ARG A 206 -19.74 -30.91 10.29
N VAL A 207 -20.48 -30.55 9.25
CA VAL A 207 -20.74 -31.43 8.10
C VAL A 207 -20.18 -30.82 6.84
N SER A 208 -19.31 -31.56 6.17
CA SER A 208 -18.92 -31.27 4.79
C SER A 208 -20.05 -31.73 3.88
N LEU A 209 -20.80 -30.80 3.32
CA LEU A 209 -21.98 -31.12 2.52
C LEU A 209 -21.56 -31.78 1.19
N ALA A 210 -22.33 -32.77 0.77
CA ALA A 210 -22.20 -33.38 -0.55
C ALA A 210 -22.66 -32.41 -1.65
N ALA A 211 -22.18 -32.61 -2.88
CA ALA A 211 -22.50 -31.74 -4.00
C ALA A 211 -24.02 -31.56 -4.18
N GLY A 212 -24.46 -30.30 -4.21
CA GLY A 212 -25.87 -29.95 -4.39
C GLY A 212 -26.78 -30.25 -3.18
N GLN A 213 -26.21 -30.63 -2.05
CA GLN A 213 -26.97 -30.89 -0.84
C GLN A 213 -27.01 -29.69 0.09
N SER A 214 -28.04 -29.64 0.91
CA SER A 214 -28.21 -28.64 1.97
C SER A 214 -28.81 -29.29 3.22
N ILE A 215 -28.55 -28.72 4.36
CA ILE A 215 -29.20 -29.04 5.63
C ILE A 215 -29.96 -27.79 6.07
N ALA A 216 -31.17 -27.92 6.51
CA ALA A 216 -32.02 -26.81 6.97
C ALA A 216 -32.52 -27.04 8.41
N VAL A 217 -32.93 -25.97 9.06
CA VAL A 217 -33.56 -26.04 10.37
C VAL A 217 -34.86 -26.86 10.29
N GLY A 218 -35.00 -27.82 11.18
CA GLY A 218 -36.10 -28.77 11.21
C GLY A 218 -35.84 -30.08 10.48
N ASP A 219 -34.74 -30.20 9.72
CA ASP A 219 -34.36 -31.46 9.10
C ASP A 219 -34.03 -32.52 10.17
N GLY A 220 -34.54 -33.74 9.94
CA GLY A 220 -34.07 -34.94 10.64
C GLY A 220 -32.85 -35.51 9.92
N ILE A 221 -31.77 -35.74 10.64
CA ILE A 221 -30.56 -36.34 10.11
C ILE A 221 -30.22 -37.65 10.80
N ALA A 222 -29.61 -38.57 10.08
CA ALA A 222 -29.25 -39.91 10.56
C ALA A 222 -27.84 -40.29 10.12
N GLU A 223 -27.14 -41.13 10.92
CA GLU A 223 -25.86 -41.74 10.56
C GLU A 223 -26.01 -42.93 9.58
N THR A 224 -27.17 -43.56 9.61
CA THR A 224 -27.45 -44.76 8.81
C THR A 224 -28.54 -44.48 7.76
N ALA A 225 -28.31 -44.93 6.52
CA ALA A 225 -29.25 -44.78 5.43
C ALA A 225 -30.64 -45.40 5.77
N SER A 226 -31.68 -44.69 5.45
CA SER A 226 -33.07 -45.08 5.71
C SER A 226 -33.46 -45.26 7.18
N ALA A 227 -32.64 -44.81 8.12
CA ALA A 227 -32.95 -44.81 9.54
C ALA A 227 -33.92 -43.66 9.91
N ALA A 228 -34.53 -43.79 11.07
CA ALA A 228 -35.22 -42.66 11.71
C ALA A 228 -34.18 -41.54 12.00
N ALA A 229 -34.66 -40.34 12.29
CA ALA A 229 -33.79 -39.27 12.68
C ALA A 229 -33.06 -39.59 13.98
N ASP A 230 -31.74 -39.54 13.97
CA ASP A 230 -30.89 -39.63 15.17
C ASP A 230 -30.82 -38.28 15.85
N ALA A 231 -30.96 -37.21 15.06
CA ALA A 231 -31.01 -35.86 15.57
C ALA A 231 -31.89 -34.95 14.70
N THR A 232 -32.41 -33.89 15.32
CA THR A 232 -33.17 -32.82 14.65
C THR A 232 -32.33 -31.53 14.64
N VAL A 233 -32.29 -30.90 13.51
CA VAL A 233 -31.52 -29.66 13.31
C VAL A 233 -32.25 -28.45 13.89
N SER A 234 -31.61 -27.74 14.80
CA SER A 234 -32.15 -26.53 15.42
C SER A 234 -31.57 -25.23 14.89
N ALA A 235 -30.33 -25.23 14.41
CA ALA A 235 -29.72 -24.10 13.73
C ALA A 235 -28.67 -24.62 12.71
N VAL A 236 -28.46 -23.86 11.65
CA VAL A 236 -27.44 -24.12 10.61
C VAL A 236 -26.73 -22.84 10.24
N THR A 237 -25.41 -22.91 10.19
CA THR A 237 -24.55 -21.88 9.61
C THR A 237 -23.75 -22.52 8.50
N VAL A 238 -23.96 -22.09 7.26
CA VAL A 238 -23.19 -22.58 6.11
C VAL A 238 -22.11 -21.59 5.78
N ASN A 239 -20.87 -22.07 5.66
CA ASN A 239 -19.77 -21.26 5.19
C ASN A 239 -19.66 -21.32 3.69
N THR A 240 -19.86 -20.18 3.06
CA THR A 240 -19.48 -19.99 1.66
C THR A 240 -18.08 -19.45 1.61
N LEU A 241 -17.21 -20.18 0.91
CA LEU A 241 -15.83 -19.78 0.69
C LEU A 241 -15.66 -19.29 -0.73
N TYR A 242 -14.92 -18.20 -0.88
CA TYR A 242 -14.48 -17.68 -2.18
C TYR A 242 -12.98 -17.90 -2.32
N VAL A 243 -12.55 -18.44 -3.44
CA VAL A 243 -11.13 -18.64 -3.75
C VAL A 243 -10.51 -17.27 -4.06
N TYR A 244 -9.53 -16.89 -3.25
CA TYR A 244 -8.70 -15.72 -3.51
C TYR A 244 -7.50 -16.08 -4.39
N ASN A 245 -6.78 -17.15 -4.02
CA ASN A 245 -5.62 -17.64 -4.74
C ASN A 245 -5.47 -19.15 -4.59
N TRP A 246 -4.95 -19.82 -5.62
CA TRP A 246 -4.62 -21.24 -5.60
C TRP A 246 -3.20 -21.48 -6.08
N ASP A 247 -2.36 -22.00 -5.22
CA ASP A 247 -1.02 -22.50 -5.57
C ASP A 247 -1.04 -24.04 -5.65
N SER A 248 -1.10 -24.53 -6.88
CA SER A 248 -1.13 -25.97 -7.14
C SER A 248 0.18 -26.69 -6.79
N ALA A 249 1.32 -25.98 -6.72
CA ALA A 249 2.61 -26.56 -6.39
C ALA A 249 2.73 -26.83 -4.89
N THR A 250 2.33 -25.88 -4.05
CA THR A 250 2.38 -26.01 -2.59
C THR A 250 1.08 -26.53 -1.97
N LYS A 251 0.02 -26.74 -2.79
CA LYS A 251 -1.34 -27.12 -2.35
C LYS A 251 -1.96 -26.13 -1.37
N LYS A 252 -1.64 -24.86 -1.52
CA LYS A 252 -2.19 -23.79 -0.69
C LYS A 252 -3.33 -23.08 -1.39
N LEU A 253 -4.45 -22.99 -0.70
CA LEU A 253 -5.67 -22.32 -1.13
C LEU A 253 -5.96 -21.17 -0.18
N ASP A 254 -5.88 -19.94 -0.68
CA ASP A 254 -6.27 -18.75 0.08
C ASP A 254 -7.75 -18.49 -0.15
N VAL A 255 -8.50 -18.33 0.94
CA VAL A 255 -9.96 -18.23 0.89
C VAL A 255 -10.47 -17.04 1.70
N ILE A 256 -11.57 -16.47 1.23
CA ILE A 256 -12.39 -15.50 1.96
C ILE A 256 -13.72 -16.18 2.33
N SER A 257 -14.17 -15.96 3.55
CA SER A 257 -15.46 -16.42 4.05
C SER A 257 -16.39 -15.26 4.35
N ASP A 258 -17.63 -15.33 3.89
CA ASP A 258 -18.65 -14.33 4.23
C ASP A 258 -18.99 -14.31 5.73
N SER A 259 -18.74 -15.41 6.43
CA SER A 259 -19.03 -15.58 7.86
C SER A 259 -17.81 -15.41 8.77
N TYR A 260 -16.66 -14.99 8.23
CA TYR A 260 -15.45 -14.78 9.03
C TYR A 260 -15.64 -13.58 9.99
N PRO A 261 -15.18 -13.66 11.26
CA PRO A 261 -14.43 -14.77 11.88
C PRO A 261 -15.32 -15.87 12.50
N GLY A 262 -16.61 -15.83 12.33
CA GLY A 262 -17.56 -16.69 13.05
C GLY A 262 -17.38 -18.18 12.74
N SER A 263 -17.09 -18.54 11.50
CA SER A 263 -17.05 -19.93 11.07
C SER A 263 -15.78 -20.20 10.25
N LYS A 264 -14.65 -20.46 10.94
CA LYS A 264 -13.37 -20.80 10.33
C LYS A 264 -13.38 -22.22 9.78
N ILE A 265 -12.69 -22.43 8.65
CA ILE A 265 -12.35 -23.77 8.18
C ILE A 265 -11.32 -24.36 9.16
N ILE A 266 -11.45 -25.63 9.44
CA ILE A 266 -10.54 -26.39 10.32
C ILE A 266 -9.91 -27.57 9.57
N VAL A 267 -8.85 -28.11 10.15
CA VAL A 267 -8.21 -29.33 9.63
C VAL A 267 -9.22 -30.49 9.67
N GLY A 268 -9.30 -31.22 8.57
CA GLY A 268 -10.23 -32.33 8.38
C GLY A 268 -11.49 -31.96 7.59
N ASP A 269 -11.82 -30.65 7.45
CA ASP A 269 -12.90 -30.22 6.58
C ASP A 269 -12.64 -30.66 5.13
N LYS A 270 -13.71 -30.94 4.40
CA LYS A 270 -13.66 -31.40 3.02
C LYS A 270 -14.55 -30.51 2.16
N PHE A 271 -14.11 -30.28 0.92
CA PHE A 271 -14.92 -29.58 -0.08
C PHE A 271 -14.53 -30.06 -1.49
N LEU A 272 -15.39 -29.78 -2.44
CA LEU A 272 -15.17 -30.13 -3.83
C LEU A 272 -14.39 -29.02 -4.52
N ASP A 273 -13.49 -29.43 -5.43
CA ASP A 273 -12.88 -28.49 -6.36
C ASP A 273 -13.89 -28.05 -7.46
N THR A 274 -13.48 -27.13 -8.30
CA THR A 274 -14.33 -26.53 -9.35
C THR A 274 -14.13 -27.17 -10.72
N ALA A 275 -13.48 -28.32 -10.78
CA ALA A 275 -13.30 -29.08 -12.03
C ALA A 275 -14.64 -29.59 -12.56
N GLY A 276 -14.70 -29.87 -13.87
CA GLY A 276 -15.87 -30.47 -14.51
C GLY A 276 -16.25 -31.87 -13.97
N SER A 277 -15.31 -32.57 -13.35
CA SER A 277 -15.51 -33.78 -12.52
C SER A 277 -14.86 -33.50 -11.17
N PRO A 278 -15.62 -32.93 -10.21
CA PRO A 278 -15.06 -32.42 -8.97
C PRO A 278 -14.39 -33.49 -8.12
N ALA A 279 -13.17 -33.21 -7.67
CA ALA A 279 -12.44 -33.99 -6.69
C ALA A 279 -12.65 -33.45 -5.28
N THR A 280 -12.70 -34.35 -4.29
CA THR A 280 -12.83 -33.95 -2.89
C THR A 280 -11.46 -33.58 -2.32
N ALA A 281 -11.26 -32.33 -1.97
CA ALA A 281 -10.09 -31.84 -1.27
C ALA A 281 -10.29 -31.97 0.25
N THR A 282 -9.27 -32.44 0.96
CA THR A 282 -9.26 -32.49 2.42
C THR A 282 -8.27 -31.47 2.96
N VAL A 283 -8.71 -30.68 3.92
CA VAL A 283 -7.86 -29.69 4.59
C VAL A 283 -6.89 -30.38 5.55
N SER A 284 -5.61 -30.32 5.27
CA SER A 284 -4.54 -30.89 6.08
C SER A 284 -3.87 -29.87 7.01
N GLY A 285 -4.00 -28.56 6.72
CA GLY A 285 -3.47 -27.48 7.53
C GLY A 285 -4.25 -26.19 7.32
N VAL A 286 -4.25 -25.34 8.34
CA VAL A 286 -4.90 -24.03 8.32
C VAL A 286 -3.99 -22.99 8.96
N ALA A 287 -3.84 -21.85 8.34
CA ALA A 287 -3.15 -20.69 8.88
C ALA A 287 -3.99 -19.43 8.66
N ASP A 288 -3.78 -18.42 9.48
CA ASP A 288 -4.28 -17.07 9.18
C ASP A 288 -3.49 -16.54 7.97
N TRP A 289 -4.21 -16.06 6.95
CA TRP A 289 -3.55 -15.56 5.74
C TRP A 289 -2.61 -14.38 6.05
N TRP A 290 -3.02 -13.51 6.98
CA TRP A 290 -2.25 -12.33 7.36
C TRP A 290 -0.89 -12.67 7.94
N ASP A 291 -0.81 -13.70 8.76
CA ASP A 291 0.44 -14.14 9.39
C ASP A 291 1.48 -14.66 8.39
N LEU A 292 1.06 -14.94 7.16
CA LEU A 292 1.93 -15.42 6.09
C LEU A 292 2.40 -14.32 5.13
N GLN A 293 1.92 -13.09 5.30
CA GLN A 293 2.26 -12.00 4.38
C GLN A 293 3.58 -11.34 4.73
N THR A 294 4.43 -11.20 3.71
CA THR A 294 5.75 -10.57 3.83
C THR A 294 5.83 -9.29 3.01
N VAL A 295 6.60 -8.32 3.51
CA VAL A 295 6.87 -7.05 2.81
C VAL A 295 8.00 -7.25 1.80
N TYR A 296 9.22 -7.41 2.32
CA TYR A 296 10.45 -7.59 1.56
C TYR A 296 11.50 -8.25 2.45
N ALA A 297 12.39 -9.09 1.88
CA ALA A 297 13.53 -9.72 2.59
C ALA A 297 13.15 -10.40 3.93
N GLY A 298 11.98 -11.03 3.98
CA GLY A 298 11.53 -11.78 5.16
C GLY A 298 10.94 -10.93 6.29
N LYS A 299 10.72 -9.65 6.09
CA LYS A 299 9.92 -8.84 7.04
C LYS A 299 8.44 -9.14 6.88
N TRP A 300 7.77 -9.40 8.00
CA TRP A 300 6.35 -9.74 8.04
C TRP A 300 5.49 -8.51 8.23
N TRP A 301 4.38 -8.42 7.49
CA TRP A 301 3.45 -7.31 7.58
C TRP A 301 2.88 -7.14 8.99
N TYR A 302 2.57 -8.23 9.70
CA TYR A 302 2.04 -8.17 11.06
C TYR A 302 2.98 -7.49 12.07
N THR A 303 4.27 -7.36 11.76
CA THR A 303 5.24 -6.62 12.60
C THR A 303 5.17 -5.12 12.38
N ILE A 304 4.53 -4.67 11.32
CA ILE A 304 4.41 -3.27 10.92
C ILE A 304 3.05 -2.71 11.32
N ALA A 305 1.98 -3.41 10.95
CA ALA A 305 0.60 -2.99 11.22
C ALA A 305 -0.32 -4.19 11.40
N GLY A 306 -1.55 -3.97 11.88
CA GLY A 306 -2.61 -4.97 11.87
C GLY A 306 -3.15 -5.20 10.45
N LYS A 307 -3.90 -6.29 10.25
CA LYS A 307 -4.54 -6.57 8.94
C LYS A 307 -5.41 -5.40 8.49
N PRO A 308 -5.26 -4.89 7.26
CA PRO A 308 -6.13 -3.84 6.73
C PRO A 308 -7.57 -4.35 6.63
N GLY A 309 -8.52 -3.47 6.75
CA GLY A 309 -9.92 -3.84 6.76
C GLY A 309 -10.80 -2.85 6.00
N THR A 310 -11.77 -2.32 6.70
CA THR A 310 -12.74 -1.35 6.17
C THR A 310 -12.70 -0.09 7.01
N SER A 311 -12.40 1.03 6.40
CA SER A 311 -12.42 2.32 7.07
C SER A 311 -13.84 2.72 7.49
N GLN A 312 -13.95 3.59 8.50
CA GLN A 312 -15.25 4.14 8.88
C GLN A 312 -15.91 4.89 7.70
N TYR A 313 -15.11 5.60 6.93
CA TYR A 313 -15.60 6.32 5.74
C TYR A 313 -16.24 5.39 4.70
N ALA A 314 -15.64 4.22 4.47
CA ALA A 314 -16.19 3.19 3.58
C ALA A 314 -17.44 2.54 4.18
N ALA A 315 -17.39 2.19 5.46
CA ALA A 315 -18.52 1.58 6.16
C ALA A 315 -19.78 2.46 6.13
N ASP A 316 -19.63 3.77 6.31
CA ASP A 316 -20.72 4.76 6.23
C ASP A 316 -21.35 4.83 4.82
N LYS A 317 -20.63 4.38 3.81
CA LYS A 317 -21.09 4.31 2.40
C LYS A 317 -21.45 2.90 1.98
N ASN A 318 -21.59 1.96 2.92
CA ASN A 318 -21.83 0.55 2.66
C ASN A 318 -20.77 -0.08 1.73
N ALA A 319 -19.50 0.34 1.89
CA ALA A 319 -18.35 -0.23 1.18
C ALA A 319 -17.47 -1.05 2.13
N LYS A 320 -16.69 -1.98 1.60
CA LYS A 320 -15.79 -2.85 2.36
C LYS A 320 -14.41 -2.97 1.67
N TYR A 321 -13.40 -3.29 2.48
CA TYR A 321 -12.03 -3.64 2.07
C TYR A 321 -11.31 -2.52 1.32
N ASP A 322 -11.53 -1.29 1.74
CA ASP A 322 -10.89 -0.11 1.17
C ASP A 322 -9.51 0.19 1.74
N GLU A 323 -9.20 -0.32 2.93
CA GLU A 323 -7.92 -0.06 3.57
C GLU A 323 -6.78 -0.86 2.97
N MET A 324 -5.60 -0.24 2.94
CA MET A 324 -4.34 -0.88 2.58
C MET A 324 -3.18 -0.26 3.37
N HIS A 325 -2.05 -0.95 3.38
CA HIS A 325 -0.79 -0.42 3.87
C HIS A 325 0.17 -0.23 2.72
N VAL A 326 0.94 0.85 2.78
CA VAL A 326 2.01 1.16 1.83
C VAL A 326 3.30 1.35 2.63
N VAL A 327 4.36 0.68 2.21
CA VAL A 327 5.70 0.79 2.79
C VAL A 327 6.67 1.18 1.71
N VAL A 328 7.43 2.23 1.94
CA VAL A 328 8.59 2.61 1.11
C VAL A 328 9.84 2.04 1.78
N TYR A 329 10.67 1.36 1.03
CA TYR A 329 11.87 0.71 1.56
C TYR A 329 13.07 0.88 0.62
N ASP A 330 14.26 0.73 1.16
CA ASP A 330 15.50 0.70 0.42
C ASP A 330 15.70 -0.72 -0.17
N SER A 331 15.58 -0.87 -1.49
CA SER A 331 15.53 -2.20 -2.09
C SER A 331 16.89 -2.90 -2.16
N ASP A 332 17.94 -2.16 -2.41
CA ASP A 332 19.31 -2.66 -2.64
C ASP A 332 20.36 -2.12 -1.68
N GLY A 333 19.99 -1.18 -0.81
CA GLY A 333 20.89 -0.53 0.14
C GLY A 333 21.50 0.79 -0.37
N GLY A 334 21.09 1.27 -1.54
CA GLY A 334 21.64 2.49 -2.12
C GLY A 334 21.23 3.77 -1.38
N VAL A 335 20.17 3.74 -0.57
CA VAL A 335 19.71 4.91 0.21
C VAL A 335 20.28 4.90 1.62
N THR A 336 20.27 3.77 2.31
CA THR A 336 20.61 3.66 3.75
C THR A 336 21.88 2.86 4.02
N GLY A 337 22.45 2.22 3.00
CA GLY A 337 23.53 1.26 3.13
C GLY A 337 23.08 -0.16 3.49
N THR A 338 21.77 -0.38 3.76
CA THR A 338 21.25 -1.69 4.18
C THR A 338 20.00 -2.06 3.40
N PRO A 339 20.06 -3.07 2.53
CA PRO A 339 18.89 -3.54 1.78
C PRO A 339 17.72 -3.93 2.68
N GLY A 340 16.51 -3.60 2.25
CA GLY A 340 15.28 -3.90 2.97
C GLY A 340 14.98 -3.00 4.18
N THR A 341 15.73 -1.90 4.36
CA THR A 341 15.42 -0.91 5.39
C THR A 341 14.12 -0.18 5.04
N ILE A 342 13.17 -0.17 5.98
CA ILE A 342 11.93 0.58 5.82
C ILE A 342 12.23 2.06 6.01
N LEU A 343 11.88 2.87 5.02
CA LEU A 343 12.03 4.31 5.01
C LEU A 343 10.77 5.00 5.53
N GLU A 344 9.60 4.60 5.03
CA GLU A 344 8.31 5.16 5.41
C GLU A 344 7.23 4.09 5.47
N THR A 345 6.23 4.33 6.30
CA THR A 345 5.06 3.45 6.46
C THR A 345 3.78 4.26 6.48
N PHE A 346 2.86 3.95 5.59
CA PHE A 346 1.52 4.51 5.52
C PHE A 346 0.52 3.39 5.81
N ALA A 347 0.05 3.31 7.04
CA ALA A 347 -0.85 2.24 7.48
C ALA A 347 -2.31 2.68 7.45
N ASN A 348 -3.22 1.75 7.10
CA ASN A 348 -4.67 1.95 7.05
C ASN A 348 -5.11 3.14 6.18
N VAL A 349 -4.40 3.38 5.09
CA VAL A 349 -4.81 4.35 4.08
C VAL A 349 -5.89 3.75 3.19
N SER A 350 -6.82 4.60 2.75
CA SER A 350 -7.96 4.17 1.95
C SER A 350 -7.69 4.23 0.45
N LYS A 351 -8.23 3.28 -0.30
CA LYS A 351 -8.27 3.29 -1.77
C LYS A 351 -9.33 4.27 -2.32
N ILE A 352 -10.21 4.80 -1.48
CA ILE A 352 -11.33 5.66 -1.89
C ILE A 352 -10.84 7.09 -2.04
N ALA A 353 -11.00 7.66 -3.24
CA ALA A 353 -10.71 9.06 -3.48
C ALA A 353 -11.60 9.96 -2.59
N GLY A 354 -10.96 10.92 -1.91
CA GLY A 354 -11.62 11.81 -0.96
C GLY A 354 -12.00 11.17 0.37
N ALA A 355 -11.49 9.98 0.68
CA ALA A 355 -11.65 9.37 2.01
C ALA A 355 -11.04 10.25 3.10
N LYS A 356 -11.68 10.22 4.26
CA LYS A 356 -11.24 10.97 5.44
C LYS A 356 -11.19 10.07 6.66
N THR A 357 -10.27 10.38 7.57
CA THR A 357 -10.24 9.80 8.90
C THR A 357 -11.45 10.29 9.73
N PRO A 358 -11.80 9.64 10.85
CA PRO A 358 -12.84 10.14 11.75
C PRO A 358 -12.58 11.55 12.26
N GLN A 359 -11.33 12.02 12.28
CA GLN A 359 -10.92 13.37 12.66
C GLN A 359 -11.05 14.38 11.52
N GLY A 360 -11.36 13.94 10.30
CA GLY A 360 -11.57 14.79 9.12
C GLY A 360 -10.33 15.01 8.25
N GLU A 361 -9.19 14.41 8.59
CA GLU A 361 -7.96 14.47 7.79
C GLU A 361 -8.09 13.60 6.51
N ALA A 362 -7.32 13.93 5.47
CA ALA A 362 -7.27 13.12 4.26
C ALA A 362 -6.75 11.70 4.57
N ASN A 363 -7.47 10.68 4.08
CA ASN A 363 -7.08 9.28 4.22
C ASN A 363 -6.98 8.55 2.88
N TYR A 364 -7.19 9.22 1.77
CA TYR A 364 -6.94 8.65 0.45
C TYR A 364 -5.43 8.47 0.27
N PHE A 365 -4.98 7.26 -0.10
CA PHE A 365 -3.56 6.92 -0.11
C PHE A 365 -2.70 7.88 -0.97
N VAL A 366 -3.25 8.36 -2.10
CA VAL A 366 -2.55 9.32 -2.97
C VAL A 366 -2.31 10.63 -2.24
N ASP A 367 -3.35 11.18 -1.60
CA ASP A 367 -3.26 12.45 -0.87
C ASP A 367 -2.33 12.32 0.35
N VAL A 368 -2.41 11.18 1.05
CA VAL A 368 -1.56 10.90 2.22
C VAL A 368 -0.10 10.82 1.82
N ILE A 369 0.22 10.09 0.76
CA ILE A 369 1.59 9.97 0.26
C ILE A 369 2.10 11.29 -0.31
N GLN A 370 1.26 12.01 -1.07
CA GLN A 370 1.60 13.33 -1.62
C GLN A 370 2.03 14.30 -0.51
N ASN A 371 1.31 14.32 0.60
CA ASN A 371 1.53 15.28 1.68
C ASN A 371 2.63 14.87 2.66
N ASN A 372 2.89 13.57 2.82
CA ASN A 372 3.73 13.09 3.92
C ASN A 372 4.98 12.31 3.48
N SER A 373 5.06 11.84 2.23
CA SER A 373 6.25 11.11 1.79
C SER A 373 7.39 12.08 1.42
N GLY A 374 8.59 11.79 1.89
CA GLY A 374 9.83 12.42 1.44
C GLY A 374 10.49 11.71 0.24
N TYR A 375 10.02 10.51 -0.11
CA TYR A 375 10.69 9.65 -1.08
C TYR A 375 9.91 9.43 -2.36
N VAL A 376 8.58 9.37 -2.30
CA VAL A 376 7.77 8.96 -3.46
C VAL A 376 6.53 9.82 -3.65
N TYR A 377 6.06 9.86 -4.89
CA TYR A 377 4.72 10.27 -5.28
C TYR A 377 3.89 9.05 -5.62
N ALA A 378 2.57 9.11 -5.38
CA ALA A 378 1.61 8.10 -5.80
C ALA A 378 0.67 8.67 -6.86
N LYS A 379 0.36 7.89 -7.90
CA LYS A 379 -0.52 8.30 -9.01
C LYS A 379 -1.90 7.65 -8.87
N SER A 380 -2.94 8.43 -9.15
CA SER A 380 -4.33 7.96 -9.03
C SER A 380 -4.89 7.34 -10.32
N THR A 381 -4.09 7.19 -11.36
CA THR A 381 -4.58 6.68 -12.65
C THR A 381 -4.72 5.17 -12.64
N THR A 382 -5.82 4.69 -13.22
CA THR A 382 -6.06 3.28 -13.53
C THR A 382 -5.02 2.78 -14.51
N TYR A 383 -3.93 2.25 -13.99
CA TYR A 383 -2.93 1.60 -14.81
C TYR A 383 -3.01 0.09 -14.61
N THR A 384 -3.21 -0.62 -15.70
CA THR A 384 -3.19 -2.09 -15.75
C THR A 384 -1.75 -2.59 -15.74
N VAL A 385 -1.11 -2.58 -14.59
CA VAL A 385 -0.01 -3.51 -14.35
C VAL A 385 -0.63 -4.78 -13.81
N THR A 386 -0.30 -5.90 -14.39
CA THR A 386 -0.86 -7.22 -14.04
C THR A 386 -0.71 -7.58 -12.57
N ASP A 387 0.19 -6.94 -11.84
CA ASP A 387 0.50 -7.26 -10.45
C ASP A 387 -0.12 -6.30 -9.42
N ILE A 388 -0.68 -5.16 -9.86
CA ILE A 388 -1.29 -4.14 -8.99
C ILE A 388 -2.55 -3.50 -9.60
N SER A 389 -3.16 -4.19 -10.57
CA SER A 389 -4.50 -3.84 -11.04
C SER A 389 -5.46 -3.98 -9.87
N GLY A 390 -6.02 -2.90 -9.40
CA GLY A 390 -6.88 -2.86 -8.22
C GLY A 390 -6.42 -1.90 -7.13
N LEU A 391 -5.18 -1.39 -7.16
CA LEU A 391 -4.74 -0.32 -6.26
C LEU A 391 -5.64 0.92 -6.32
N ILE A 392 -6.28 1.13 -7.46
CA ILE A 392 -7.08 2.32 -7.77
C ILE A 392 -8.49 1.88 -8.17
N ALA A 393 -9.04 0.91 -7.48
CA ALA A 393 -10.41 0.54 -7.75
C ALA A 393 -11.34 1.71 -7.37
N THR A 394 -11.78 2.44 -8.39
CA THR A 394 -13.08 3.10 -8.25
C THR A 394 -14.11 2.01 -8.01
N PRO A 395 -15.15 2.24 -7.20
CA PRO A 395 -16.29 1.32 -7.10
C PRO A 395 -16.75 1.04 -8.53
N GLY A 396 -16.40 -0.12 -9.07
CA GLY A 396 -16.64 -0.42 -10.48
C GLY A 396 -18.09 -0.75 -10.70
N SER A 397 -18.49 -0.69 -11.93
CA SER A 397 -19.78 -1.15 -12.44
C SER A 397 -19.82 -2.69 -12.61
N GLY A 398 -19.26 -3.43 -11.66
CA GLY A 398 -19.28 -4.89 -11.70
C GLY A 398 -20.67 -5.45 -11.37
N THR A 399 -21.10 -6.44 -12.11
CA THR A 399 -22.39 -7.14 -11.94
C THR A 399 -22.32 -8.29 -10.95
N ASP A 400 -21.47 -8.20 -9.92
CA ASP A 400 -21.38 -9.30 -8.98
C ASP A 400 -22.31 -9.10 -7.80
N THR A 401 -23.40 -9.85 -7.82
CA THR A 401 -24.43 -9.89 -6.78
C THR A 401 -24.05 -10.72 -5.57
N ASN A 402 -22.90 -11.44 -5.61
CA ASN A 402 -22.53 -12.41 -4.58
C ASN A 402 -21.36 -11.96 -3.72
N GLY A 403 -20.84 -10.75 -3.92
CA GLY A 403 -19.70 -10.24 -3.17
C GLY A 403 -18.40 -11.00 -3.45
N GLN A 404 -18.19 -11.42 -4.68
CA GLN A 404 -17.02 -12.14 -5.12
C GLN A 404 -15.77 -11.27 -5.01
N ILE A 405 -14.64 -11.95 -4.87
CA ILE A 405 -13.32 -11.35 -4.81
C ILE A 405 -13.00 -10.68 -6.13
N GLY A 406 -12.51 -9.45 -6.07
CA GLY A 406 -12.11 -8.70 -7.26
C GLY A 406 -13.28 -8.06 -8.01
N SER A 407 -14.49 -8.04 -7.45
CA SER A 407 -15.61 -7.31 -7.99
C SER A 407 -16.06 -6.19 -7.06
N THR A 408 -16.45 -5.10 -7.67
CA THR A 408 -17.14 -4.02 -7.00
C THR A 408 -18.62 -4.27 -7.22
N ASP A 409 -19.33 -4.70 -6.20
CA ASP A 409 -20.76 -4.93 -6.28
C ASP A 409 -21.51 -3.59 -6.32
N ALA A 410 -21.71 -3.07 -7.53
CA ALA A 410 -22.38 -1.79 -7.78
C ALA A 410 -23.78 -1.95 -8.38
N GLY A 411 -24.40 -3.12 -8.27
CA GLY A 411 -25.51 -3.43 -9.17
C GLY A 411 -26.91 -3.39 -8.59
N THR A 412 -27.12 -3.48 -7.29
CA THR A 412 -28.47 -3.60 -6.72
C THR A 412 -28.60 -2.72 -5.48
N ALA A 413 -29.73 -2.01 -5.35
CA ALA A 413 -30.01 -1.23 -4.15
C ALA A 413 -29.93 -2.13 -2.90
N GLY A 414 -28.94 -1.86 -2.04
CA GLY A 414 -28.62 -2.67 -0.85
C GLY A 414 -27.38 -3.55 -0.97
N SER A 415 -26.73 -3.62 -2.13
CA SER A 415 -25.48 -4.35 -2.31
C SER A 415 -24.31 -3.64 -1.64
N ILE A 416 -23.36 -4.41 -1.12
CA ILE A 416 -22.15 -3.89 -0.50
C ILE A 416 -21.12 -3.63 -1.60
N LEU A 417 -20.62 -2.40 -1.67
CA LEU A 417 -19.48 -2.07 -2.52
C LEU A 417 -18.21 -2.69 -1.92
N ARG A 418 -17.54 -3.56 -2.68
CA ARG A 418 -16.25 -4.13 -2.28
C ARG A 418 -15.16 -3.57 -3.16
N TYR A 419 -14.05 -3.17 -2.55
CA TYR A 419 -12.86 -2.77 -3.30
C TYR A 419 -12.05 -4.01 -3.67
N ASP A 420 -11.45 -3.98 -4.86
CA ASP A 420 -10.62 -5.09 -5.34
C ASP A 420 -9.55 -5.45 -4.32
N LEU A 421 -9.41 -6.75 -4.11
CA LEU A 421 -8.44 -7.31 -3.19
C LEU A 421 -7.14 -7.59 -3.94
N LEU A 422 -6.10 -6.88 -3.55
CA LEU A 422 -4.78 -6.94 -4.15
C LEU A 422 -3.91 -8.03 -3.52
N GLY A 423 -4.08 -8.25 -2.22
CA GLY A 423 -3.16 -9.05 -1.42
C GLY A 423 -1.87 -8.29 -1.12
N SER A 424 -0.75 -9.00 -1.11
CA SER A 424 0.58 -8.42 -0.91
C SER A 424 1.33 -8.34 -2.23
N ALA A 425 1.83 -7.15 -2.56
CA ALA A 425 2.62 -6.92 -3.77
C ALA A 425 3.81 -6.01 -3.47
N GLY A 426 4.94 -6.28 -4.12
CA GLY A 426 6.15 -5.46 -4.05
C GLY A 426 6.55 -4.96 -5.43
N MET A 427 7.04 -3.73 -5.48
CA MET A 427 7.50 -3.07 -6.70
C MET A 427 8.84 -2.41 -6.45
N THR A 428 9.75 -2.53 -7.39
CA THR A 428 11.02 -1.81 -7.40
C THR A 428 10.98 -0.67 -8.41
N PHE A 429 11.74 0.36 -8.14
CA PHE A 429 11.88 1.50 -9.03
C PHE A 429 12.97 1.27 -10.05
N ALA A 430 12.83 1.89 -11.21
CA ALA A 430 13.80 1.84 -12.30
C ALA A 430 13.71 3.10 -13.16
N SER A 431 14.62 3.23 -14.12
CA SER A 431 14.65 4.30 -15.11
C SER A 431 14.91 5.71 -14.58
N GLY A 432 15.30 5.85 -13.30
CA GLY A 432 15.86 7.09 -12.80
C GLY A 432 17.21 7.37 -13.46
N ALA A 433 17.41 8.61 -13.89
CA ALA A 433 18.63 9.03 -14.58
C ALA A 433 19.14 10.37 -14.07
N ASP A 434 20.45 10.51 -14.01
CA ASP A 434 21.14 11.75 -13.71
C ASP A 434 21.70 12.38 -14.98
N ASP A 435 21.86 13.70 -14.97
CA ASP A 435 22.86 14.38 -15.77
C ASP A 435 23.91 15.01 -14.87
N ASN A 436 25.14 14.73 -15.19
CA ASN A 436 26.29 15.18 -14.41
C ASN A 436 27.21 16.12 -15.21
N GLN A 437 26.81 16.53 -16.41
CA GLN A 437 27.59 17.39 -17.30
C GLN A 437 26.75 18.53 -17.88
N PRO A 438 26.34 19.50 -17.04
CA PRO A 438 25.52 20.60 -17.48
C PRO A 438 26.24 21.47 -18.51
N SER A 439 25.54 21.88 -19.54
CA SER A 439 26.02 22.87 -20.51
C SER A 439 26.07 24.28 -19.90
N LEU A 440 26.84 25.17 -20.49
CA LEU A 440 26.88 26.57 -20.06
C LEU A 440 25.49 27.25 -20.12
N GLY A 441 24.64 26.81 -21.05
CA GLY A 441 23.27 27.33 -21.15
C GLY A 441 22.40 26.92 -19.97
N GLU A 442 22.47 25.68 -19.54
CA GLU A 442 21.74 25.16 -18.39
C GLU A 442 22.23 25.78 -17.08
N ILE A 443 23.55 25.95 -16.93
CA ILE A 443 24.13 26.68 -15.80
C ILE A 443 23.59 28.11 -15.74
N SER A 444 23.58 28.84 -16.90
CA SER A 444 23.04 30.20 -16.96
C SER A 444 21.56 30.24 -16.57
N THR A 445 20.77 29.34 -17.10
CA THR A 445 19.32 29.24 -16.78
C THR A 445 19.10 28.97 -15.29
N ALA A 446 19.94 28.14 -14.66
CA ALA A 446 19.84 27.85 -13.23
C ALA A 446 20.20 29.07 -12.35
N TYR A 447 21.10 29.94 -12.82
CA TYR A 447 21.40 31.20 -12.13
C TYR A 447 20.31 32.28 -12.35
N ASP A 448 19.55 32.22 -13.48
CA ASP A 448 18.41 33.10 -13.72
C ASP A 448 17.29 32.90 -12.69
N GLU A 449 17.24 31.74 -12.01
CA GLU A 449 16.28 31.48 -10.92
C GLU A 449 16.49 32.35 -9.66
N PHE A 450 17.61 33.07 -9.57
CA PHE A 450 17.90 34.02 -8.51
C PHE A 450 17.54 35.47 -8.84
N ASP A 451 16.97 35.73 -10.01
CA ASP A 451 16.67 37.08 -10.47
C ASP A 451 15.50 37.76 -9.72
N ASP A 452 14.68 36.99 -8.99
CA ASP A 452 13.57 37.52 -8.21
C ASP A 452 14.05 38.14 -6.88
N VAL A 453 14.46 39.37 -6.93
CA VAL A 453 14.93 40.14 -5.78
C VAL A 453 13.84 40.44 -4.73
N GLU A 454 12.56 40.17 -5.03
CA GLU A 454 11.47 40.40 -4.06
C GLU A 454 11.37 39.19 -3.09
N THR A 455 11.74 37.99 -3.54
CA THR A 455 11.64 36.77 -2.76
C THR A 455 12.99 36.24 -2.31
N ILE A 456 14.07 36.52 -3.05
CA ILE A 456 15.41 35.99 -2.80
C ILE A 456 16.41 37.13 -2.65
N ASP A 457 16.95 37.32 -1.45
CA ASP A 457 18.02 38.29 -1.16
C ASP A 457 19.37 37.59 -1.10
N VAL A 458 20.28 37.88 -2.05
CA VAL A 458 21.57 37.27 -2.22
C VAL A 458 22.69 38.27 -2.13
N ASP A 459 23.64 38.02 -1.24
CA ASP A 459 24.85 38.86 -1.08
C ASP A 459 25.99 38.41 -2.01
N PHE A 460 26.08 37.11 -2.30
CA PHE A 460 27.17 36.49 -3.04
C PHE A 460 26.69 35.48 -4.05
N ILE A 461 27.22 35.53 -5.26
CA ILE A 461 27.11 34.44 -6.23
C ILE A 461 28.37 33.59 -6.08
N ILE A 462 28.17 32.31 -5.76
CA ILE A 462 29.26 31.37 -5.58
C ILE A 462 29.49 30.66 -6.91
N GLN A 463 30.72 30.76 -7.44
CA GLN A 463 31.05 30.07 -8.69
C GLN A 463 31.35 28.60 -8.40
N GLY A 464 30.69 27.71 -9.14
CA GLY A 464 31.00 26.30 -9.18
C GLY A 464 32.17 25.98 -10.12
N PRO A 465 32.48 24.68 -10.31
CA PRO A 465 33.43 24.24 -11.31
C PRO A 465 33.02 24.72 -12.70
N GLY A 466 33.97 25.21 -13.49
CA GLY A 466 33.76 25.82 -14.80
C GLY A 466 33.97 24.83 -15.96
#